data_41f0e887c2ae5e2b8f34d795d4d2ef9e
#
_entry.id   41f0e887c2ae5e2b8f34d795d4d2ef9e
#
_cell.length_a   1.000
_cell.length_b   1.000
_cell.length_c   1.000
_cell.angle_alpha   90.00
_cell.angle_beta   90.00
_cell.angle_gamma   90.00
#
_symmetry.space_group_name_H-M   'P 1'
#
loop_
_entity.id
_entity.type
_entity.pdbx_description
1 polymer ?
#
loop_
_entity_poly.entity_id
_entity_poly.type
_entity_poly.pdbx_seq_one_letter_code
_entity_poly.pdbx_strand_id
1 'polypeptide(L)'
;MKRVACCFKLYDIIRIDHFRGFDEYYAIPYGDETAENGEWMPGPGMDLFLKMKETLGDLPIIAEDLGFLTDTVRQLLKDSGYPGMKVLEFAFVAGEDSDYLPHNYDKNCVVYTGTHDNDTLQGWYQTLSEEDKEMTKEYLNNPYTPDEEVHWDFISLAMRSVADTCIIPVQDYLGPVSYTHLTLPT
;
A
#
# COMPACT_ATOMS: atom_id res chain seq x y z
N MET A 1 1.55 -22.52 -7.49
CA MET A 1 2.11 -22.51 -8.87
C MET A 1 1.04 -22.32 -9.95
N LYS A 2 0.04 -23.23 -10.13
CA LYS A 2 -0.94 -23.14 -11.23
C LYS A 2 -1.71 -21.80 -11.26
N ARG A 3 -2.13 -21.27 -10.10
CA ARG A 3 -2.84 -19.99 -10.01
C ARG A 3 -1.95 -18.83 -10.50
N VAL A 4 -0.72 -18.74 -10.00
CA VAL A 4 0.25 -17.70 -10.39
C VAL A 4 0.54 -17.78 -11.90
N ALA A 5 0.85 -18.97 -12.42
CA ALA A 5 1.07 -19.17 -13.84
C ALA A 5 -0.16 -18.79 -14.71
N CYS A 6 -1.38 -18.97 -14.19
CA CYS A 6 -2.59 -18.55 -14.89
C CYS A 6 -2.73 -17.02 -14.90
N CYS A 7 -2.46 -16.36 -13.78
CA CYS A 7 -2.51 -14.90 -13.70
C CYS A 7 -1.54 -14.24 -14.70
N PHE A 8 -0.30 -14.75 -14.83
CA PHE A 8 0.68 -14.23 -15.80
C PHE A 8 0.35 -14.54 -17.29
N LYS A 9 -0.72 -15.26 -17.57
CA LYS A 9 -1.27 -15.33 -18.93
C LYS A 9 -2.19 -14.14 -19.26
N LEU A 10 -2.66 -13.43 -18.22
CA LEU A 10 -3.65 -12.37 -18.34
C LEU A 10 -3.06 -10.99 -18.00
N TYR A 11 -2.04 -10.95 -17.16
CA TYR A 11 -1.48 -9.72 -16.60
C TYR A 11 0.03 -9.71 -16.69
N ASP A 12 0.60 -8.54 -16.94
CA ASP A 12 2.05 -8.32 -17.01
C ASP A 12 2.68 -8.20 -15.60
N ILE A 13 1.93 -7.65 -14.64
CA ILE A 13 2.34 -7.49 -13.24
C ILE A 13 1.23 -8.01 -12.34
N ILE A 14 1.58 -8.66 -11.23
CA ILE A 14 0.63 -9.16 -10.24
C ILE A 14 0.93 -8.54 -8.88
N ARG A 15 -0.08 -8.01 -8.19
CA ARG A 15 0.01 -7.69 -6.77
C ARG A 15 -0.41 -8.92 -5.94
N ILE A 16 0.48 -9.35 -5.04
CA ILE A 16 0.16 -10.35 -4.03
C ILE A 16 -0.36 -9.63 -2.79
N ASP A 17 -1.61 -9.89 -2.47
CA ASP A 17 -2.31 -9.34 -1.31
C ASP A 17 -1.87 -10.03 -0.02
N HIS A 18 -1.87 -9.28 1.08
CA HIS A 18 -1.52 -9.77 2.42
C HIS A 18 -0.20 -10.54 2.47
N PHE A 19 0.88 -9.90 1.99
CA PHE A 19 2.21 -10.52 1.91
C PHE A 19 2.73 -11.03 3.26
N ARG A 20 2.37 -10.37 4.35
CA ARG A 20 2.66 -10.79 5.71
C ARG A 20 2.23 -12.25 5.99
N GLY A 21 1.12 -12.71 5.42
CA GLY A 21 0.59 -14.06 5.60
C GLY A 21 1.54 -15.18 5.12
N PHE A 22 2.58 -14.85 4.34
CA PHE A 22 3.61 -15.82 3.97
C PHE A 22 4.72 -15.97 5.02
N ASP A 23 4.88 -15.02 5.92
CA ASP A 23 5.76 -15.13 7.08
C ASP A 23 5.05 -15.87 8.22
N GLU A 24 3.91 -15.34 8.64
CA GLU A 24 3.06 -15.95 9.66
C GLU A 24 1.58 -15.62 9.42
N TYR A 25 0.71 -16.50 9.85
CA TYR A 25 -0.73 -16.31 9.78
C TYR A 25 -1.43 -16.75 11.06
N TYR A 26 -2.54 -16.09 11.37
CA TYR A 26 -3.32 -16.42 12.56
C TYR A 26 -4.30 -17.53 12.26
N ALA A 27 -4.12 -18.70 12.87
CA ALA A 27 -4.95 -19.88 12.70
C ALA A 27 -6.02 -19.95 13.79
N ILE A 28 -7.28 -20.02 13.40
CA ILE A 28 -8.43 -20.15 14.30
C ILE A 28 -8.96 -21.58 14.15
N PRO A 29 -9.18 -22.33 15.26
CA PRO A 29 -9.76 -23.68 15.19
C PRO A 29 -11.11 -23.68 14.48
N TYR A 30 -11.31 -24.66 13.60
CA TYR A 30 -12.57 -24.77 12.87
C TYR A 30 -13.75 -24.95 13.83
N GLY A 31 -14.76 -24.11 13.71
CA GLY A 31 -15.96 -24.13 14.54
C GLY A 31 -15.97 -23.13 15.69
N ASP A 32 -14.86 -22.44 15.96
CA ASP A 32 -14.82 -21.35 16.93
C ASP A 32 -15.56 -20.13 16.39
N GLU A 33 -16.39 -19.52 17.24
CA GLU A 33 -17.16 -18.30 16.86
C GLU A 33 -16.32 -17.03 16.95
N THR A 34 -15.20 -17.05 17.70
CA THR A 34 -14.30 -15.91 17.90
C THR A 34 -12.85 -16.30 17.63
N ALA A 35 -11.97 -15.30 17.55
CA ALA A 35 -10.55 -15.51 17.35
C ALA A 35 -9.75 -15.75 18.65
N GLU A 36 -10.41 -15.83 19.81
CA GLU A 36 -9.76 -15.88 21.13
C GLU A 36 -8.83 -17.10 21.30
N ASN A 37 -9.18 -18.23 20.71
CA ASN A 37 -8.42 -19.48 20.79
C ASN A 37 -7.47 -19.69 19.61
N GLY A 38 -7.26 -18.67 18.80
CA GLY A 38 -6.35 -18.76 17.68
C GLY A 38 -4.89 -18.65 18.09
N GLU A 39 -4.01 -19.08 17.21
CA GLU A 39 -2.55 -18.98 17.40
C GLU A 39 -1.83 -18.56 16.11
N TRP A 40 -0.68 -17.90 16.25
CA TRP A 40 0.17 -17.56 15.14
C TRP A 40 0.94 -18.79 14.65
N MET A 41 0.79 -19.09 13.36
CA MET A 41 1.44 -20.21 12.70
C MET A 41 2.44 -19.70 11.67
N PRO A 42 3.61 -20.36 11.52
CA PRO A 42 4.57 -19.98 10.49
C PRO A 42 4.01 -20.24 9.10
N GLY A 43 4.17 -19.26 8.21
CA GLY A 43 3.88 -19.39 6.80
C GLY A 43 5.01 -20.11 6.04
N PRO A 44 4.87 -20.25 4.70
CA PRO A 44 5.89 -20.93 3.86
C PRO A 44 7.16 -20.12 3.66
N GLY A 45 7.17 -18.82 4.02
CA GLY A 45 8.33 -17.95 3.90
C GLY A 45 8.94 -17.92 2.50
N MET A 46 10.26 -17.79 2.45
CA MET A 46 11.03 -17.77 1.20
C MET A 46 10.95 -19.05 0.36
N ASP A 47 10.64 -20.19 0.96
CA ASP A 47 10.53 -21.46 0.23
C ASP A 47 9.50 -21.40 -0.90
N LEU A 48 8.39 -20.68 -0.67
CA LEU A 48 7.37 -20.46 -1.69
C LEU A 48 7.92 -19.64 -2.86
N PHE A 49 8.61 -18.52 -2.59
CA PHE A 49 9.10 -17.61 -3.61
C PHE A 49 10.26 -18.21 -4.38
N LEU A 50 11.16 -18.94 -3.72
CA LEU A 50 12.21 -19.72 -4.37
C LEU A 50 11.62 -20.78 -5.30
N LYS A 51 10.57 -21.48 -4.87
CA LYS A 51 9.89 -22.48 -5.70
C LYS A 51 9.14 -21.85 -6.86
N MET A 52 8.57 -20.64 -6.69
CA MET A 52 7.97 -19.87 -7.78
C MET A 52 9.02 -19.50 -8.83
N LYS A 53 10.16 -18.97 -8.40
CA LYS A 53 11.28 -18.60 -9.28
C LYS A 53 11.85 -19.82 -10.04
N GLU A 54 12.05 -20.93 -9.35
CA GLU A 54 12.52 -22.19 -9.97
C GLU A 54 11.56 -22.69 -11.06
N THR A 55 10.24 -22.56 -10.81
CA THR A 55 9.22 -23.17 -11.68
C THR A 55 8.78 -22.24 -12.82
N LEU A 56 8.73 -20.94 -12.58
CA LEU A 56 8.12 -19.94 -13.46
C LEU A 56 9.10 -18.85 -13.91
N GLY A 57 10.34 -18.85 -13.41
CA GLY A 57 11.32 -17.80 -13.65
C GLY A 57 11.10 -16.56 -12.76
N ASP A 58 11.81 -15.47 -13.11
CA ASP A 58 11.62 -14.18 -12.43
C ASP A 58 10.26 -13.57 -12.83
N LEU A 59 9.49 -13.20 -11.84
CA LEU A 59 8.12 -12.72 -12.01
C LEU A 59 7.99 -11.27 -11.53
N PRO A 60 7.34 -10.40 -12.28
CA PRO A 60 7.05 -9.02 -11.88
C PRO A 60 5.90 -9.01 -10.87
N ILE A 61 6.25 -9.07 -9.59
CA ILE A 61 5.31 -9.13 -8.47
C ILE A 61 5.48 -7.90 -7.59
N ILE A 62 4.37 -7.30 -7.17
CA ILE A 62 4.28 -6.29 -6.11
C ILE A 62 3.76 -7.00 -4.86
N ALA A 63 4.44 -6.80 -3.73
CA ALA A 63 4.02 -7.34 -2.45
C ALA A 63 3.18 -6.29 -1.69
N GLU A 64 1.96 -6.65 -1.29
CA GLU A 64 1.19 -5.81 -0.38
C GLU A 64 1.66 -6.08 1.04
N ASP A 65 2.44 -5.14 1.57
CA ASP A 65 3.09 -5.15 2.89
C ASP A 65 2.54 -4.04 3.80
N LEU A 66 1.28 -3.69 3.66
CA LEU A 66 0.66 -2.63 4.45
C LEU A 66 0.36 -3.08 5.89
N GLY A 67 0.22 -2.12 6.79
CA GLY A 67 -0.13 -2.33 8.18
C GLY A 67 1.07 -2.65 9.08
N PHE A 68 0.83 -3.40 10.15
CA PHE A 68 1.87 -3.70 11.13
C PHE A 68 2.84 -4.77 10.62
N LEU A 69 4.10 -4.39 10.41
CA LEU A 69 5.16 -5.27 9.93
C LEU A 69 6.14 -5.63 11.04
N THR A 70 6.36 -6.93 11.23
CA THR A 70 7.44 -7.46 12.06
C THR A 70 8.78 -7.40 11.31
N ASP A 71 9.89 -7.50 12.05
CA ASP A 71 11.23 -7.55 11.42
C ASP A 71 11.37 -8.74 10.46
N THR A 72 10.70 -9.86 10.76
CA THR A 72 10.71 -11.07 9.93
C THR A 72 9.98 -10.84 8.60
N VAL A 73 8.84 -10.14 8.60
CA VAL A 73 8.13 -9.74 7.36
C VAL A 73 8.97 -8.78 6.52
N ARG A 74 9.62 -7.78 7.15
CA ARG A 74 10.53 -6.86 6.45
C ARG A 74 11.71 -7.61 5.81
N GLN A 75 12.27 -8.59 6.54
CA GLN A 75 13.36 -9.41 6.01
C GLN A 75 12.87 -10.31 4.86
N LEU A 76 11.69 -10.92 4.99
CA LEU A 76 11.08 -11.73 3.92
C LEU A 76 10.85 -10.90 2.64
N LEU A 77 10.34 -9.68 2.77
CA LEU A 77 10.17 -8.76 1.65
C LEU A 77 11.50 -8.45 0.98
N LYS A 78 12.51 -8.10 1.76
CA LYS A 78 13.85 -7.82 1.26
C LYS A 78 14.47 -9.01 0.54
N ASP A 79 14.36 -10.22 1.10
CA ASP A 79 14.92 -11.44 0.52
C ASP A 79 14.18 -11.86 -0.76
N SER A 80 12.89 -11.59 -0.85
CA SER A 80 12.09 -11.83 -2.07
C SER A 80 12.49 -10.92 -3.23
N GLY A 81 13.03 -9.73 -2.94
CA GLY A 81 13.35 -8.70 -3.91
C GLY A 81 12.12 -8.00 -4.52
N TYR A 82 10.91 -8.31 -4.05
CA TYR A 82 9.70 -7.68 -4.56
C TYR A 82 9.56 -6.26 -4.00
N PRO A 83 9.07 -5.29 -4.82
CA PRO A 83 8.70 -3.99 -4.32
C PRO A 83 7.52 -4.10 -3.35
N GLY A 84 7.63 -3.47 -2.19
CA GLY A 84 6.52 -3.23 -1.27
C GLY A 84 5.69 -2.03 -1.70
N MET A 85 4.62 -1.76 -0.96
CA MET A 85 3.69 -0.66 -1.20
C MET A 85 3.90 0.47 -0.19
N LYS A 86 3.78 1.70 -0.67
CA LYS A 86 3.74 2.91 0.12
C LYS A 86 2.47 3.69 -0.20
N VAL A 87 1.65 3.95 0.81
CA VAL A 87 0.37 4.67 0.65
C VAL A 87 0.47 6.01 1.36
N LEU A 88 0.36 7.11 0.62
CA LEU A 88 0.53 8.44 1.19
C LEU A 88 -0.51 8.79 2.25
N GLU A 89 -1.74 8.33 2.12
CA GLU A 89 -2.77 8.55 3.14
C GLU A 89 -2.43 7.98 4.53
N PHE A 90 -1.47 7.05 4.62
CA PHE A 90 -1.00 6.50 5.90
C PHE A 90 0.17 7.28 6.51
N ALA A 91 0.66 8.31 5.81
CA ALA A 91 1.90 9.00 6.20
C ALA A 91 1.70 10.13 7.21
N PHE A 92 0.52 10.76 7.21
CA PHE A 92 0.34 12.09 7.82
C PHE A 92 -0.44 12.02 9.13
N VAL A 93 0.26 11.56 10.18
CA VAL A 93 -0.19 11.61 11.57
C VAL A 93 0.79 12.48 12.34
N ALA A 94 0.34 13.58 12.92
CA ALA A 94 1.18 14.56 13.59
C ALA A 94 1.98 13.92 14.75
N GLY A 95 3.29 14.18 14.78
CA GLY A 95 4.20 13.65 15.78
C GLY A 95 4.69 12.22 15.56
N GLU A 96 4.30 11.56 14.45
CA GLU A 96 4.81 10.23 14.09
C GLU A 96 5.84 10.31 12.95
N ASP A 97 6.93 9.55 13.09
CA ASP A 97 7.89 9.31 12.00
C ASP A 97 7.44 8.07 11.22
N SER A 98 6.61 8.28 10.21
CA SER A 98 5.97 7.21 9.47
C SER A 98 6.86 6.65 8.35
N ASP A 99 6.94 5.33 8.24
CA ASP A 99 7.56 4.61 7.10
C ASP A 99 6.89 4.95 5.74
N TYR A 100 5.72 5.60 5.78
CA TYR A 100 4.98 6.03 4.59
C TYR A 100 5.30 7.46 4.15
N LEU A 101 6.15 8.19 4.89
CA LEU A 101 6.65 9.49 4.46
C LEU A 101 7.70 9.31 3.34
N PRO A 102 7.61 10.02 2.21
CA PRO A 102 8.47 9.81 1.04
C PRO A 102 9.97 9.89 1.27
N HIS A 103 10.44 10.61 2.27
CA HIS A 103 11.86 10.66 2.61
C HIS A 103 12.38 9.38 3.28
N ASN A 104 11.48 8.50 3.75
CA ASN A 104 11.80 7.19 4.34
C ASN A 104 11.70 6.03 3.32
N TYR A 105 11.40 6.31 2.04
CA TYR A 105 11.23 5.25 1.05
C TYR A 105 12.56 4.64 0.60
N ASP A 106 12.57 3.31 0.49
CA ASP A 106 13.48 2.62 -0.38
C ASP A 106 13.06 2.81 -1.84
N LYS A 107 14.04 2.80 -2.77
CA LYS A 107 13.75 2.96 -4.18
C LYS A 107 12.86 1.83 -4.75
N ASN A 108 13.13 0.58 -4.32
CA ASN A 108 12.36 -0.60 -4.74
C ASN A 108 10.99 -0.65 -4.04
N CYS A 109 10.13 0.29 -4.34
CA CYS A 109 8.75 0.29 -3.86
C CYS A 109 7.79 0.87 -4.91
N VAL A 110 6.50 0.66 -4.67
CA VAL A 110 5.41 1.27 -5.43
C VAL A 110 4.69 2.25 -4.53
N VAL A 111 4.69 3.54 -4.89
CA VAL A 111 3.94 4.56 -4.15
C VAL A 111 2.55 4.73 -4.73
N TYR A 112 1.57 4.85 -3.84
CA TYR A 112 0.17 5.15 -4.13
C TYR A 112 -0.22 6.43 -3.38
N THR A 113 -1.11 7.22 -3.94
CA THR A 113 -1.80 8.26 -3.18
C THR A 113 -2.75 7.64 -2.19
N GLY A 114 -3.62 6.76 -2.63
CA GLY A 114 -4.50 5.86 -1.91
C GLY A 114 -4.74 4.60 -2.72
N THR A 115 -5.43 3.61 -2.17
CA THR A 115 -5.80 2.34 -2.83
C THR A 115 -7.32 2.21 -2.93
N HIS A 116 -7.81 1.09 -3.47
CA HIS A 116 -9.25 0.77 -3.50
C HIS A 116 -9.88 0.55 -2.12
N ASP A 117 -9.06 0.41 -1.07
CA ASP A 117 -9.50 0.25 0.33
C ASP A 117 -9.52 1.59 1.09
N ASN A 118 -9.08 2.68 0.45
CA ASN A 118 -9.05 4.02 1.00
C ASN A 118 -10.17 4.87 0.41
N ASP A 119 -10.47 6.02 1.01
CA ASP A 119 -11.29 7.04 0.36
C ASP A 119 -10.47 7.74 -0.75
N THR A 120 -11.04 8.71 -1.43
CA THR A 120 -10.27 9.59 -2.32
C THR A 120 -9.37 10.49 -1.48
N LEU A 121 -8.24 10.94 -2.05
CA LEU A 121 -7.36 11.91 -1.37
C LEU A 121 -8.11 13.10 -0.79
N GLN A 122 -9.05 13.65 -1.56
CA GLN A 122 -9.83 14.80 -1.12
C GLN A 122 -10.78 14.43 0.03
N GLY A 123 -11.41 13.26 -0.02
CA GLY A 123 -12.27 12.75 1.04
C GLY A 123 -11.48 12.49 2.32
N TRP A 124 -10.39 11.76 2.20
CA TRP A 124 -9.48 11.48 3.32
C TRP A 124 -8.94 12.76 3.96
N TYR A 125 -8.44 13.71 3.16
CA TYR A 125 -7.90 14.97 3.68
C TYR A 125 -8.90 15.77 4.52
N GLN A 126 -10.19 15.73 4.15
CA GLN A 126 -11.25 16.37 4.93
C GLN A 126 -11.48 15.73 6.31
N THR A 127 -11.07 14.47 6.48
CA THR A 127 -11.19 13.76 7.77
C THR A 127 -10.04 14.03 8.74
N LEU A 128 -8.95 14.62 8.26
CA LEU A 128 -7.78 14.92 9.08
C LEU A 128 -8.10 15.96 10.17
N SER A 129 -7.42 15.82 11.31
CA SER A 129 -7.39 16.86 12.35
C SER A 129 -6.72 18.13 11.82
N GLU A 130 -6.95 19.26 12.47
CA GLU A 130 -6.28 20.51 12.08
C GLU A 130 -4.75 20.39 12.27
N GLU A 131 -4.28 19.64 13.29
CA GLU A 131 -2.86 19.39 13.54
C GLU A 131 -2.23 18.57 12.42
N ASP A 132 -2.92 17.51 11.95
CA ASP A 132 -2.47 16.69 10.81
C ASP A 132 -2.47 17.48 9.51
N LYS A 133 -3.45 18.35 9.29
CA LYS A 133 -3.49 19.26 8.12
C LYS A 133 -2.33 20.26 8.14
N GLU A 134 -2.02 20.85 9.29
CA GLU A 134 -0.88 21.77 9.44
C GLU A 134 0.42 21.04 9.13
N MET A 135 0.68 19.87 9.74
CA MET A 135 1.83 19.02 9.44
C MET A 135 1.90 18.66 7.95
N THR A 136 0.77 18.28 7.35
CA THR A 136 0.68 17.94 5.93
C THR A 136 1.09 19.12 5.05
N LYS A 137 0.53 20.30 5.27
CA LYS A 137 0.85 21.53 4.50
C LYS A 137 2.31 21.94 4.67
N GLU A 138 2.85 21.79 5.88
CA GLU A 138 4.27 22.04 6.14
C GLU A 138 5.16 21.06 5.37
N TYR A 139 4.84 19.77 5.40
CA TYR A 139 5.59 18.74 4.69
C TYR A 139 5.54 18.93 3.17
N LEU A 140 4.37 19.25 2.62
CA LEU A 140 4.18 19.56 1.20
C LEU A 140 4.89 20.83 0.78
N ASN A 141 5.33 21.66 1.76
CA ASN A 141 5.93 22.97 1.55
C ASN A 141 5.04 23.90 0.70
N ASN A 142 3.74 23.78 0.86
CA ASN A 142 2.74 24.58 0.16
C ASN A 142 1.58 25.01 1.07
N PRO A 143 1.84 25.91 2.04
CA PRO A 143 0.84 26.26 3.05
C PRO A 143 -0.34 27.07 2.52
N TYR A 144 -0.27 27.52 1.27
CA TYR A 144 -1.29 28.39 0.65
C TYR A 144 -2.24 27.64 -0.30
N THR A 145 -1.99 26.35 -0.55
CA THR A 145 -2.92 25.55 -1.36
C THR A 145 -4.27 25.49 -0.70
N PRO A 146 -5.35 25.85 -1.41
CA PRO A 146 -6.71 25.62 -0.92
C PRO A 146 -6.96 24.14 -0.64
N ASP A 147 -7.75 23.85 0.38
CA ASP A 147 -8.04 22.45 0.77
C ASP A 147 -8.66 21.63 -0.38
N GLU A 148 -9.39 22.30 -1.29
CA GLU A 148 -10.02 21.67 -2.46
C GLU A 148 -9.00 21.26 -3.55
N GLU A 149 -7.80 21.82 -3.51
CA GLU A 149 -6.73 21.57 -4.50
C GLU A 149 -5.56 20.75 -3.96
N VAL A 150 -5.58 20.39 -2.68
CA VAL A 150 -4.47 19.70 -2.00
C VAL A 150 -4.11 18.36 -2.64
N HIS A 151 -5.06 17.68 -3.29
CA HIS A 151 -4.82 16.44 -4.00
C HIS A 151 -3.72 16.58 -5.08
N TRP A 152 -3.57 17.75 -5.71
CA TRP A 152 -2.50 18.00 -6.67
C TRP A 152 -1.11 18.06 -6.02
N ASP A 153 -1.02 18.54 -4.79
CA ASP A 153 0.24 18.54 -4.04
C ASP A 153 0.64 17.10 -3.68
N PHE A 154 -0.32 16.26 -3.27
CA PHE A 154 -0.09 14.83 -3.03
C PHE A 154 0.32 14.07 -4.28
N ILE A 155 -0.35 14.29 -5.41
CA ILE A 155 0.02 13.72 -6.70
C ILE A 155 1.45 14.12 -7.06
N SER A 156 1.78 15.40 -6.92
CA SER A 156 3.12 15.91 -7.16
C SER A 156 4.16 15.29 -6.22
N LEU A 157 3.83 15.10 -4.94
CA LEU A 157 4.68 14.45 -3.95
C LEU A 157 4.96 12.99 -4.33
N ALA A 158 3.91 12.21 -4.65
CA ALA A 158 4.04 10.84 -5.09
C ALA A 158 4.96 10.71 -6.31
N MET A 159 4.74 11.52 -7.33
CA MET A 159 5.50 11.49 -8.59
C MET A 159 6.96 11.96 -8.44
N ARG A 160 7.27 12.74 -7.42
CA ARG A 160 8.65 13.21 -7.14
C ARG A 160 9.38 12.34 -6.12
N SER A 161 8.74 11.32 -5.55
CA SER A 161 9.36 10.39 -4.62
C SER A 161 10.46 9.56 -5.31
N VAL A 162 11.26 8.84 -4.51
CA VAL A 162 12.30 7.94 -5.02
C VAL A 162 11.77 6.59 -5.49
N ALA A 163 10.47 6.33 -5.30
CA ALA A 163 9.85 5.07 -5.69
C ALA A 163 10.02 4.76 -7.19
N ASP A 164 10.35 3.52 -7.53
CA ASP A 164 10.50 3.10 -8.93
C ASP A 164 9.18 3.13 -9.71
N THR A 165 8.05 3.06 -9.02
CA THR A 165 6.71 3.07 -9.62
C THR A 165 5.76 3.93 -8.81
N CYS A 166 4.94 4.72 -9.49
CA CYS A 166 3.89 5.54 -8.88
C CYS A 166 2.55 5.15 -9.52
N ILE A 167 1.57 4.80 -8.70
CA ILE A 167 0.21 4.47 -9.14
C ILE A 167 -0.77 5.41 -8.44
N ILE A 168 -1.55 6.13 -9.23
CA ILE A 168 -2.50 7.13 -8.74
C ILE A 168 -3.88 6.76 -9.25
N PRO A 169 -4.88 6.56 -8.36
CA PRO A 169 -6.27 6.38 -8.76
C PRO A 169 -6.74 7.58 -9.60
N VAL A 170 -7.49 7.31 -10.68
CA VAL A 170 -8.02 8.39 -11.54
C VAL A 170 -8.93 9.35 -10.76
N GLN A 171 -9.55 8.88 -9.70
CA GLN A 171 -10.38 9.66 -8.79
C GLN A 171 -9.58 10.78 -8.15
N ASP A 172 -8.35 10.54 -7.75
CA ASP A 172 -7.50 11.54 -7.13
C ASP A 172 -7.14 12.69 -8.09
N TYR A 173 -7.02 12.40 -9.40
CA TYR A 173 -6.88 13.46 -10.42
C TYR A 173 -8.13 14.31 -10.58
N LEU A 174 -9.32 13.72 -10.35
CA LEU A 174 -10.59 14.42 -10.51
C LEU A 174 -10.99 15.22 -9.26
N GLY A 175 -10.35 14.95 -8.12
CA GLY A 175 -10.58 15.63 -6.86
C GLY A 175 -11.97 15.48 -6.22
N PRO A 176 -12.75 14.38 -6.46
CA PRO A 176 -14.02 14.23 -5.76
C PRO A 176 -13.81 13.88 -4.30
N VAL A 177 -14.70 14.30 -3.43
CA VAL A 177 -14.65 14.02 -1.98
C VAL A 177 -15.09 12.59 -1.61
N SER A 178 -15.64 11.83 -2.53
CA SER A 178 -15.91 10.39 -2.31
C SER A 178 -16.12 9.64 -3.63
N TYR A 179 -15.92 8.32 -3.60
CA TYR A 179 -16.17 7.44 -4.75
C TYR A 179 -17.64 7.44 -5.21
N THR A 180 -18.59 7.75 -4.34
CA THR A 180 -20.03 7.78 -4.68
C THR A 180 -20.41 8.90 -5.64
N HIS A 181 -19.56 9.91 -5.84
CA HIS A 181 -19.77 11.00 -6.79
C HIS A 181 -19.28 10.67 -8.22
N LEU A 182 -18.72 9.49 -8.44
CA LEU A 182 -18.24 9.01 -9.74
C LEU A 182 -19.27 8.21 -10.52
N THR A 183 -20.55 8.34 -10.23
CA THR A 183 -21.59 7.80 -11.11
C THR A 183 -21.48 8.50 -12.46
N LEU A 184 -21.02 7.75 -13.47
CA LEU A 184 -21.12 8.21 -14.86
C LEU A 184 -22.57 8.60 -15.12
N PRO A 185 -22.83 9.76 -15.77
CA PRO A 185 -24.18 10.08 -16.19
C PRO A 185 -24.67 8.96 -17.11
N THR A 186 -25.74 8.30 -16.68
CA THR A 186 -26.46 7.29 -17.46
C THR A 186 -27.16 7.94 -18.65
#